data_0abe9453f1c2c66b40ad47274a44f6a7
#
_entry.id   0abe9453f1c2c66b40ad47274a44f6a7
#
_cell.length_a   1.000
_cell.length_b   1.000
_cell.length_c   1.000
_cell.angle_alpha   90.00
_cell.angle_beta   90.00
_cell.angle_gamma   90.00
#
_symmetry.space_group_name_H-M   'P 1'
#
loop_
_entity.id
_entity.type
_entity.pdbx_description
1 polymer ?
#
loop_
_entity_poly.entity_id
_entity_poly.type
_entity_poly.pdbx_seq_one_letter_code
_entity_poly.pdbx_strand_id
1 'polypeptide(L)'
;MRTLEGKVAVITGSTSGIGARTAEVFVAEGAKVVIVGRREDRGEAFARKLGDAASFVRTDVSVEADVKAMIDHAVDRFGRLDCLMNNAGRSSQYAVIADADLEQFDAVVAVHLRAVLAGMKYAARVMAVQGTGSIITVASINGIRAGLGGHYYSAAKAASIHLTRCAAMELGEKGIRVNSISPGMIATGAFAKYMGMQPDEADDHPEYAEAAISSVVPRWQPLQYVGRVDDIAQTALFLASDASRFVTGHNLVVDGGISAGWPIAAARPDRELFFRTIQASRPGHAA
;
A
#
# COMPACT_ATOMS: atom_id res chain seq x y z
N MET A 1 -2.50 26.70 -7.44
CA MET A 1 -1.50 25.95 -8.23
C MET A 1 -1.72 24.48 -7.89
N ARG A 2 -1.79 23.58 -8.88
CA ARG A 2 -1.99 22.16 -8.65
C ARG A 2 -0.70 21.56 -8.05
N THR A 3 -0.85 20.66 -7.09
CA THR A 3 0.26 20.14 -6.25
C THR A 3 1.30 19.34 -7.05
N LEU A 4 0.88 18.67 -8.12
CA LEU A 4 1.75 17.85 -8.99
C LEU A 4 1.82 18.36 -10.44
N GLU A 5 1.60 19.66 -10.66
CA GLU A 5 1.67 20.25 -12.01
C GLU A 5 3.00 19.94 -12.68
N GLY A 6 2.94 19.37 -13.89
CA GLY A 6 4.11 18.99 -14.69
C GLY A 6 4.90 17.76 -14.19
N LYS A 7 4.47 17.11 -13.15
CA LYS A 7 5.08 15.86 -12.65
C LYS A 7 4.57 14.64 -13.42
N VAL A 8 5.39 13.60 -13.50
CA VAL A 8 5.06 12.31 -14.12
C VAL A 8 5.14 11.23 -13.08
N ALA A 9 4.08 10.41 -12.94
CA ALA A 9 4.02 9.31 -11.99
C ALA A 9 3.76 7.97 -12.69
N VAL A 10 4.41 6.91 -12.20
CA VAL A 10 4.08 5.53 -12.50
C VAL A 10 3.46 4.91 -11.25
N ILE A 11 2.26 4.32 -11.38
CA ILE A 11 1.54 3.71 -10.27
C ILE A 11 1.25 2.24 -10.62
N THR A 12 1.89 1.30 -9.92
CA THR A 12 1.65 -0.12 -10.17
C THR A 12 0.36 -0.59 -9.51
N GLY A 13 -0.37 -1.51 -10.17
CA GLY A 13 -1.67 -2.00 -9.67
C GLY A 13 -2.74 -0.90 -9.65
N SER A 14 -2.71 0.01 -10.59
CA SER A 14 -3.59 1.19 -10.64
C SER A 14 -4.86 0.99 -11.48
N THR A 15 -5.24 -0.24 -11.79
CA THR A 15 -6.51 -0.54 -12.46
C THR A 15 -7.69 -0.72 -11.48
N SER A 16 -7.45 -0.65 -10.16
CA SER A 16 -8.48 -0.74 -9.12
C SER A 16 -8.00 -0.21 -7.76
N GLY A 17 -8.92 -0.05 -6.81
CA GLY A 17 -8.65 0.22 -5.41
C GLY A 17 -7.78 1.46 -5.15
N ILE A 18 -6.81 1.31 -4.24
CA ILE A 18 -5.89 2.39 -3.83
C ILE A 18 -5.14 2.99 -5.04
N GLY A 19 -4.63 2.13 -5.92
CA GLY A 19 -3.85 2.58 -7.07
C GLY A 19 -4.68 3.40 -8.06
N ALA A 20 -5.90 2.97 -8.37
CA ALA A 20 -6.80 3.71 -9.27
C ALA A 20 -7.19 5.06 -8.65
N ARG A 21 -7.56 5.08 -7.36
CA ARG A 21 -7.89 6.34 -6.69
C ARG A 21 -6.71 7.30 -6.62
N THR A 22 -5.50 6.79 -6.37
CA THR A 22 -4.28 7.61 -6.39
C THR A 22 -4.03 8.21 -7.78
N ALA A 23 -4.25 7.44 -8.85
CA ALA A 23 -4.12 7.95 -10.22
C ALA A 23 -5.12 9.08 -10.52
N GLU A 24 -6.39 8.94 -10.11
CA GLU A 24 -7.40 10.01 -10.23
C GLU A 24 -6.97 11.29 -9.48
N VAL A 25 -6.52 11.15 -8.23
CA VAL A 25 -6.05 12.28 -7.43
C VAL A 25 -4.83 12.95 -8.06
N PHE A 26 -3.86 12.17 -8.53
CA PHE A 26 -2.65 12.73 -9.15
C PHE A 26 -2.95 13.47 -10.44
N VAL A 27 -3.84 12.93 -11.29
CA VAL A 27 -4.29 13.62 -12.51
C VAL A 27 -5.03 14.91 -12.18
N ALA A 28 -5.92 14.89 -11.18
CA ALA A 28 -6.63 16.10 -10.72
C ALA A 28 -5.67 17.18 -10.21
N GLU A 29 -4.53 16.76 -9.63
CA GLU A 29 -3.46 17.64 -9.15
C GLU A 29 -2.40 18.00 -10.21
N GLY A 30 -2.66 17.68 -11.48
CA GLY A 30 -1.86 18.13 -12.64
C GLY A 30 -0.73 17.20 -13.06
N ALA A 31 -0.64 16.00 -12.47
CA ALA A 31 0.33 15.01 -12.91
C ALA A 31 -0.09 14.31 -14.21
N LYS A 32 0.91 13.85 -14.98
CA LYS A 32 0.73 12.81 -15.97
C LYS A 32 0.97 11.45 -15.30
N VAL A 33 0.14 10.45 -15.60
CA VAL A 33 0.17 9.17 -14.89
C VAL A 33 0.24 7.99 -15.85
N VAL A 34 1.18 7.08 -15.61
CA VAL A 34 1.19 5.76 -16.25
C VAL A 34 0.42 4.79 -15.35
N ILE A 35 -0.71 4.33 -15.88
CA ILE A 35 -1.55 3.29 -15.30
C ILE A 35 -0.92 1.94 -15.58
N VAL A 36 -0.72 1.12 -14.56
CA VAL A 36 0.00 -0.14 -14.68
C VAL A 36 -0.81 -1.30 -14.08
N GLY A 37 -1.02 -2.35 -14.85
CA GLY A 37 -1.75 -3.53 -14.42
C GLY A 37 -1.73 -4.65 -15.44
N ARG A 38 -2.29 -5.81 -15.09
CA ARG A 38 -2.33 -6.99 -15.96
C ARG A 38 -3.56 -7.05 -16.86
N ARG A 39 -4.67 -6.42 -16.44
CA ARG A 39 -5.95 -6.42 -17.17
C ARG A 39 -5.96 -5.27 -18.17
N GLU A 40 -5.74 -5.62 -19.43
CA GLU A 40 -5.55 -4.66 -20.52
C GLU A 40 -6.81 -3.82 -20.76
N ASP A 41 -7.95 -4.48 -21.00
CA ASP A 41 -9.22 -3.79 -21.27
C ASP A 41 -9.59 -2.80 -20.17
N ARG A 42 -9.44 -3.20 -18.89
CA ARG A 42 -9.75 -2.36 -17.73
C ARG A 42 -8.76 -1.19 -17.61
N GLY A 43 -7.48 -1.46 -17.85
CA GLY A 43 -6.42 -0.44 -17.79
C GLY A 43 -6.58 0.61 -18.87
N GLU A 44 -6.82 0.21 -20.11
CA GLU A 44 -7.06 1.11 -21.21
C GLU A 44 -8.35 1.94 -21.04
N ALA A 45 -9.45 1.28 -20.61
CA ALA A 45 -10.70 1.99 -20.32
C ALA A 45 -10.49 3.06 -19.23
N PHE A 46 -9.72 2.74 -18.19
CA PHE A 46 -9.42 3.68 -17.12
C PHE A 46 -8.51 4.82 -17.58
N ALA A 47 -7.47 4.54 -18.37
CA ALA A 47 -6.62 5.59 -18.96
C ALA A 47 -7.42 6.53 -19.87
N ARG A 48 -8.32 5.98 -20.72
CA ARG A 48 -9.23 6.80 -21.54
C ARG A 48 -10.15 7.70 -20.70
N LYS A 49 -10.67 7.19 -19.59
CA LYS A 49 -11.49 7.98 -18.63
C LYS A 49 -10.72 9.18 -18.07
N LEU A 50 -9.41 9.02 -17.81
CA LEU A 50 -8.55 10.08 -17.27
C LEU A 50 -8.03 11.05 -18.35
N GLY A 51 -8.19 10.72 -19.63
CA GLY A 51 -7.81 11.58 -20.76
C GLY A 51 -6.31 11.61 -21.05
N ASP A 52 -5.85 12.66 -21.72
CA ASP A 52 -4.47 12.80 -22.23
C ASP A 52 -3.38 12.83 -21.12
N ALA A 53 -3.79 13.05 -19.88
CA ALA A 53 -2.91 13.01 -18.72
C ALA A 53 -2.56 11.57 -18.28
N ALA A 54 -3.18 10.55 -18.85
CA ALA A 54 -2.94 9.17 -18.49
C ALA A 54 -2.57 8.30 -19.69
N SER A 55 -1.78 7.26 -19.45
CA SER A 55 -1.53 6.18 -20.41
C SER A 55 -1.49 4.85 -19.67
N PHE A 56 -1.80 3.76 -20.35
CA PHE A 56 -1.78 2.42 -19.78
C PHE A 56 -0.62 1.58 -20.33
N VAL A 57 -0.01 0.79 -19.45
CA VAL A 57 0.98 -0.24 -19.83
C VAL A 57 0.61 -1.55 -19.15
N ARG A 58 0.40 -2.59 -19.96
CA ARG A 58 0.21 -3.95 -19.44
C ARG A 58 1.53 -4.42 -18.82
N THR A 59 1.48 -4.80 -17.54
CA THR A 59 2.67 -5.18 -16.78
C THR A 59 2.33 -6.27 -15.77
N ASP A 60 3.10 -7.34 -15.75
CA ASP A 60 3.20 -8.22 -14.59
C ASP A 60 4.44 -7.82 -13.79
N VAL A 61 4.24 -7.22 -12.62
CA VAL A 61 5.34 -6.72 -11.78
C VAL A 61 6.28 -7.82 -11.27
N SER A 62 5.87 -9.11 -11.33
CA SER A 62 6.75 -10.23 -11.01
C SER A 62 7.80 -10.49 -12.09
N VAL A 63 7.61 -9.93 -13.30
CA VAL A 63 8.52 -10.02 -14.44
C VAL A 63 9.37 -8.76 -14.52
N GLU A 64 10.67 -8.89 -14.32
CA GLU A 64 11.59 -7.75 -14.27
C GLU A 64 11.60 -6.92 -15.57
N ALA A 65 11.50 -7.58 -16.74
CA ALA A 65 11.46 -6.90 -18.03
C ALA A 65 10.23 -5.99 -18.16
N ASP A 66 9.08 -6.43 -17.66
CA ASP A 66 7.86 -5.63 -17.66
C ASP A 66 8.00 -4.40 -16.73
N VAL A 67 8.65 -4.59 -15.57
CA VAL A 67 8.94 -3.48 -14.64
C VAL A 67 9.86 -2.44 -15.28
N LYS A 68 10.86 -2.89 -16.06
CA LYS A 68 11.69 -1.96 -16.83
C LYS A 68 10.86 -1.22 -17.89
N ALA A 69 10.06 -1.95 -18.65
CA ALA A 69 9.27 -1.39 -19.74
C ALA A 69 8.26 -0.32 -19.27
N MET A 70 7.62 -0.48 -18.10
CA MET A 70 6.72 0.54 -17.56
C MET A 70 7.44 1.85 -17.20
N ILE A 71 8.70 1.78 -16.77
CA ILE A 71 9.52 2.97 -16.48
C ILE A 71 9.96 3.63 -17.78
N ASP A 72 10.46 2.83 -18.75
CA ASP A 72 10.84 3.34 -20.07
C ASP A 72 9.66 4.05 -20.75
N HIS A 73 8.45 3.44 -20.69
CA HIS A 73 7.23 4.05 -21.24
C HIS A 73 6.92 5.43 -20.63
N ALA A 74 7.14 5.63 -19.34
CA ALA A 74 6.93 6.95 -18.72
C ALA A 74 7.88 7.99 -19.29
N VAL A 75 9.15 7.62 -19.49
CA VAL A 75 10.16 8.49 -20.08
C VAL A 75 9.88 8.75 -21.55
N ASP A 76 9.58 7.72 -22.33
CA ASP A 76 9.31 7.85 -23.77
C ASP A 76 8.05 8.68 -24.04
N ARG A 77 7.00 8.50 -23.25
CA ARG A 77 5.69 9.15 -23.44
C ARG A 77 5.64 10.57 -22.88
N PHE A 78 6.29 10.80 -21.72
CA PHE A 78 6.16 12.04 -20.95
C PHE A 78 7.48 12.76 -20.66
N GLY A 79 8.62 12.17 -21.07
CA GLY A 79 9.95 12.81 -21.00
C GLY A 79 10.66 12.72 -19.66
N ARG A 80 10.02 12.21 -18.59
CA ARG A 80 10.56 12.20 -17.23
C ARG A 80 9.85 11.19 -16.31
N LEU A 81 10.38 11.01 -15.11
CA LEU A 81 9.73 10.27 -14.02
C LEU A 81 9.98 10.98 -12.69
N ASP A 82 8.94 11.52 -12.06
CA ASP A 82 9.02 12.22 -10.77
C ASP A 82 8.57 11.38 -9.59
N CYS A 83 7.62 10.47 -9.82
CA CYS A 83 7.11 9.59 -8.77
C CYS A 83 6.95 8.15 -9.27
N LEU A 84 7.44 7.20 -8.48
CA LEU A 84 7.07 5.79 -8.60
C LEU A 84 6.28 5.36 -7.36
N MET A 85 5.06 4.85 -7.56
CA MET A 85 4.29 4.20 -6.49
C MET A 85 4.23 2.69 -6.72
N ASN A 86 4.99 1.94 -5.94
CA ASN A 86 4.93 0.49 -5.86
C ASN A 86 3.71 0.10 -5.02
N ASN A 87 2.56 -0.09 -5.69
CA ASN A 87 1.28 -0.39 -5.04
C ASN A 87 0.74 -1.78 -5.42
N ALA A 88 1.16 -2.36 -6.53
CA ALA A 88 0.69 -3.68 -6.96
C ALA A 88 0.80 -4.72 -5.84
N GLY A 89 -0.23 -5.55 -5.72
CA GLY A 89 -0.30 -6.58 -4.70
C GLY A 89 -1.09 -7.79 -5.18
N ARG A 90 -0.97 -8.88 -4.44
CA ARG A 90 -1.80 -10.08 -4.56
C ARG A 90 -2.26 -10.53 -3.19
N SER A 91 -3.42 -11.16 -3.13
CA SER A 91 -3.85 -11.85 -1.92
C SER A 91 -2.95 -13.06 -1.64
N SER A 92 -2.80 -13.39 -0.36
CA SER A 92 -2.05 -14.55 0.11
C SER A 92 -2.95 -15.33 1.07
N GLN A 93 -3.02 -16.63 0.89
CA GLN A 93 -3.78 -17.47 1.80
C GLN A 93 -3.15 -17.47 3.20
N TYR A 94 -3.99 -17.65 4.21
CA TYR A 94 -3.52 -17.88 5.57
C TYR A 94 -3.17 -19.37 5.69
N ALA A 95 -1.95 -19.67 6.10
CA ALA A 95 -1.50 -21.02 6.43
C ALA A 95 -0.83 -21.01 7.79
N VAL A 96 -0.93 -22.11 8.54
CA VAL A 96 -0.12 -22.31 9.73
C VAL A 96 1.32 -22.63 9.30
N ILE A 97 2.29 -22.35 10.15
CA ILE A 97 3.72 -22.49 9.80
C ILE A 97 4.07 -23.94 9.44
N ALA A 98 3.49 -24.91 10.11
CA ALA A 98 3.77 -26.33 9.83
C ALA A 98 3.36 -26.79 8.42
N ASP A 99 2.36 -26.12 7.83
CA ASP A 99 1.82 -26.40 6.49
C ASP A 99 2.21 -25.34 5.48
N ALA A 100 3.35 -24.67 5.69
CA ALA A 100 3.81 -23.59 4.84
C ALA A 100 4.12 -24.07 3.40
N ASP A 101 3.46 -23.47 2.43
CA ASP A 101 3.69 -23.67 1.00
C ASP A 101 4.75 -22.69 0.50
N LEU A 102 5.94 -23.18 0.18
CA LEU A 102 7.07 -22.37 -0.26
C LEU A 102 6.87 -21.79 -1.67
N GLU A 103 6.12 -22.45 -2.55
CA GLU A 103 5.80 -21.89 -3.88
C GLU A 103 4.87 -20.67 -3.74
N GLN A 104 3.90 -20.75 -2.86
CA GLN A 104 3.05 -19.60 -2.52
C GLN A 104 3.85 -18.49 -1.85
N PHE A 105 4.79 -18.83 -0.97
CA PHE A 105 5.71 -17.85 -0.38
C PHE A 105 6.51 -17.12 -1.45
N ASP A 106 7.15 -17.84 -2.37
CA ASP A 106 7.94 -17.28 -3.46
C ASP A 106 7.10 -16.37 -4.36
N ALA A 107 5.87 -16.79 -4.69
CA ALA A 107 4.95 -16.00 -5.48
C ALA A 107 4.50 -14.70 -4.76
N VAL A 108 4.38 -14.71 -3.44
CA VAL A 108 4.09 -13.50 -2.64
C VAL A 108 5.30 -12.57 -2.59
N VAL A 109 6.49 -13.12 -2.35
CA VAL A 109 7.76 -12.37 -2.35
C VAL A 109 8.04 -11.74 -3.72
N ALA A 110 7.77 -12.46 -4.81
CA ALA A 110 7.95 -11.95 -6.17
C ALA A 110 7.19 -10.64 -6.41
N VAL A 111 5.95 -10.55 -5.91
CA VAL A 111 5.09 -9.35 -6.12
C VAL A 111 5.32 -8.28 -5.06
N HIS A 112 5.47 -8.65 -3.79
CA HIS A 112 5.48 -7.67 -2.69
C HIS A 112 6.86 -7.17 -2.25
N LEU A 113 7.94 -7.86 -2.69
CA LEU A 113 9.30 -7.47 -2.34
C LEU A 113 10.21 -7.35 -3.58
N ARG A 114 10.34 -8.43 -4.39
CA ARG A 114 11.21 -8.41 -5.57
C ARG A 114 10.77 -7.35 -6.59
N ALA A 115 9.46 -7.25 -6.85
CA ALA A 115 8.91 -6.22 -7.73
C ALA A 115 9.17 -4.80 -7.22
N VAL A 116 9.06 -4.58 -5.90
CA VAL A 116 9.37 -3.29 -5.27
C VAL A 116 10.83 -2.91 -5.50
N LEU A 117 11.76 -3.85 -5.27
CA LEU A 117 13.19 -3.64 -5.54
C LEU A 117 13.45 -3.35 -7.03
N ALA A 118 12.82 -4.10 -7.94
CA ALA A 118 12.95 -3.87 -9.38
C ALA A 118 12.43 -2.48 -9.78
N GLY A 119 11.27 -2.06 -9.25
CA GLY A 119 10.74 -0.71 -9.44
C GLY A 119 11.71 0.37 -8.95
N MET A 120 12.25 0.23 -7.73
CA MET A 120 13.26 1.13 -7.18
C MET A 120 14.51 1.19 -8.09
N LYS A 121 15.01 0.04 -8.54
CA LYS A 121 16.18 -0.07 -9.42
C LYS A 121 16.04 0.75 -10.69
N TYR A 122 14.94 0.60 -11.40
CA TYR A 122 14.75 1.29 -12.68
C TYR A 122 14.35 2.75 -12.53
N ALA A 123 13.49 3.08 -11.55
CA ALA A 123 13.17 4.47 -11.24
C ALA A 123 14.39 5.27 -10.78
N ALA A 124 15.24 4.69 -9.93
CA ALA A 124 16.45 5.34 -9.45
C ALA A 124 17.41 5.73 -10.58
N ARG A 125 17.52 4.92 -11.65
CA ARG A 125 18.37 5.24 -12.80
C ARG A 125 17.92 6.51 -13.52
N VAL A 126 16.61 6.69 -13.68
CA VAL A 126 16.02 7.88 -14.32
C VAL A 126 16.11 9.07 -13.38
N MET A 127 15.65 8.91 -12.15
CA MET A 127 15.59 9.98 -11.16
C MET A 127 16.97 10.52 -10.76
N ALA A 128 18.01 9.65 -10.71
CA ALA A 128 19.37 10.07 -10.42
C ALA A 128 19.97 11.00 -11.49
N VAL A 129 19.62 10.78 -12.75
CA VAL A 129 20.01 11.70 -13.84
C VAL A 129 19.27 13.02 -13.72
N GLN A 130 18.01 12.99 -13.27
CA GLN A 130 17.20 14.19 -13.04
C GLN A 130 17.61 14.98 -11.79
N GLY A 131 18.31 14.33 -10.83
CA GLY A 131 18.66 14.92 -9.54
C GLY A 131 17.47 15.08 -8.57
N THR A 132 16.33 14.46 -8.85
CA THR A 132 15.11 14.54 -8.04
C THR A 132 14.18 13.37 -8.29
N GLY A 133 13.39 13.00 -7.28
CA GLY A 133 12.38 11.96 -7.40
C GLY A 133 11.70 11.61 -6.08
N SER A 134 10.58 10.90 -6.15
CA SER A 134 9.89 10.33 -5.00
C SER A 134 9.49 8.88 -5.29
N ILE A 135 9.96 7.95 -4.49
CA ILE A 135 9.59 6.55 -4.55
C ILE A 135 8.72 6.22 -3.33
N ILE A 136 7.52 5.72 -3.58
CA ILE A 136 6.53 5.39 -2.56
C ILE A 136 6.23 3.89 -2.64
N THR A 137 6.35 3.18 -1.52
CA THR A 137 5.98 1.77 -1.44
C THR A 137 4.73 1.60 -0.58
N VAL A 138 3.66 1.02 -1.13
CA VAL A 138 2.48 0.64 -0.35
C VAL A 138 2.80 -0.66 0.39
N ALA A 139 3.17 -0.51 1.65
CA ALA A 139 3.42 -1.59 2.58
C ALA A 139 2.11 -2.08 3.24
N SER A 140 2.08 -2.29 4.54
CA SER A 140 0.91 -2.64 5.33
C SER A 140 1.24 -2.58 6.82
N ILE A 141 0.22 -2.38 7.67
CA ILE A 141 0.35 -2.61 9.12
C ILE A 141 0.75 -4.06 9.44
N ASN A 142 0.49 -5.01 8.55
CA ASN A 142 0.94 -6.40 8.68
C ASN A 142 2.47 -6.53 8.67
N GLY A 143 3.18 -5.57 8.07
CA GLY A 143 4.64 -5.49 8.14
C GLY A 143 5.18 -4.88 9.43
N ILE A 144 4.30 -4.37 10.32
CA ILE A 144 4.67 -3.72 11.58
C ILE A 144 4.21 -4.55 12.77
N ARG A 145 3.00 -5.11 12.69
CA ARG A 145 2.35 -5.84 13.76
C ARG A 145 1.96 -7.24 13.27
N ALA A 146 2.42 -8.27 13.97
CA ALA A 146 2.03 -9.66 13.70
C ALA A 146 0.57 -9.94 14.10
N GLY A 147 0.00 -11.01 13.53
CA GLY A 147 -1.34 -11.50 13.89
C GLY A 147 -2.51 -10.83 13.17
N LEU A 148 -2.24 -9.88 12.24
CA LEU A 148 -3.28 -9.20 11.46
C LEU A 148 -3.53 -9.84 10.09
N GLY A 149 -2.63 -10.70 9.62
CA GLY A 149 -2.74 -11.36 8.31
C GLY A 149 -1.76 -12.52 8.15
N GLY A 150 -1.77 -13.15 6.99
CA GLY A 150 -0.94 -14.31 6.68
C GLY A 150 0.56 -14.04 6.77
N HIS A 151 1.34 -15.08 7.13
CA HIS A 151 2.77 -14.98 7.41
C HIS A 151 3.59 -14.50 6.21
N TYR A 152 3.32 -15.02 5.00
CA TYR A 152 4.06 -14.66 3.78
C TYR A 152 3.94 -13.19 3.44
N TYR A 153 2.70 -12.70 3.48
CA TYR A 153 2.39 -11.30 3.23
C TYR A 153 3.03 -10.38 4.28
N SER A 154 2.89 -10.74 5.56
CA SER A 154 3.46 -9.97 6.68
C SER A 154 4.97 -9.85 6.57
N ALA A 155 5.66 -10.98 6.29
CA ALA A 155 7.10 -11.01 6.11
C ALA A 155 7.55 -10.15 4.92
N ALA A 156 6.89 -10.27 3.76
CA ALA A 156 7.21 -9.50 2.57
C ALA A 156 6.99 -7.99 2.78
N LYS A 157 5.91 -7.61 3.50
CA LYS A 157 5.62 -6.19 3.83
C LYS A 157 6.60 -5.63 4.86
N ALA A 158 7.03 -6.41 5.85
CA ALA A 158 8.08 -6.02 6.79
C ALA A 158 9.41 -5.78 6.05
N ALA A 159 9.79 -6.70 5.15
CA ALA A 159 10.98 -6.56 4.32
C ALA A 159 10.90 -5.34 3.41
N SER A 160 9.75 -5.03 2.80
CA SER A 160 9.57 -3.86 1.93
C SER A 160 9.66 -2.53 2.70
N ILE A 161 9.20 -2.48 3.96
CA ILE A 161 9.39 -1.33 4.84
C ILE A 161 10.89 -1.12 5.13
N HIS A 162 11.62 -2.19 5.43
CA HIS A 162 13.04 -2.07 5.71
C HIS A 162 13.85 -1.72 4.46
N LEU A 163 13.53 -2.32 3.31
CA LEU A 163 14.11 -1.99 2.01
C LEU A 163 13.93 -0.49 1.67
N THR A 164 12.78 0.09 2.00
CA THR A 164 12.52 1.53 1.85
C THR A 164 13.55 2.37 2.63
N ARG A 165 13.88 1.98 3.86
CA ARG A 165 14.89 2.67 4.67
C ARG A 165 16.29 2.56 4.08
N CYS A 166 16.68 1.36 3.65
CA CYS A 166 17.97 1.13 3.00
C CYS A 166 18.12 1.97 1.73
N ALA A 167 17.11 1.95 0.86
CA ALA A 167 17.11 2.72 -0.39
C ALA A 167 17.12 4.24 -0.15
N ALA A 168 16.47 4.71 0.92
CA ALA A 168 16.46 6.13 1.28
C ALA A 168 17.85 6.66 1.64
N MET A 169 18.68 5.84 2.29
CA MET A 169 20.03 6.24 2.65
C MET A 169 20.93 6.40 1.43
N GLU A 170 20.82 5.50 0.46
CA GLU A 170 21.58 5.56 -0.77
C GLU A 170 21.07 6.65 -1.73
N LEU A 171 19.76 6.65 -1.98
CA LEU A 171 19.16 7.49 -3.02
C LEU A 171 18.99 8.95 -2.57
N GLY A 172 18.95 9.21 -1.27
CA GLY A 172 18.90 10.56 -0.70
C GLY A 172 20.06 11.44 -1.14
N GLU A 173 21.26 10.88 -1.29
CA GLU A 173 22.44 11.58 -1.82
C GLU A 173 22.26 12.08 -3.27
N LYS A 174 21.27 11.51 -3.99
CA LYS A 174 20.92 11.88 -5.37
C LYS A 174 19.64 12.73 -5.47
N GLY A 175 19.18 13.27 -4.33
CA GLY A 175 17.96 14.07 -4.27
C GLY A 175 16.66 13.26 -4.41
N ILE A 176 16.70 11.93 -4.26
CA ILE A 176 15.54 11.05 -4.39
C ILE A 176 15.04 10.66 -3.00
N ARG A 177 13.77 10.93 -2.71
CA ARG A 177 13.13 10.52 -1.47
C ARG A 177 12.50 9.14 -1.64
N VAL A 178 12.63 8.29 -0.61
CA VAL A 178 12.05 6.94 -0.62
C VAL A 178 11.28 6.73 0.68
N ASN A 179 9.97 6.53 0.58
CA ASN A 179 9.09 6.35 1.73
C ASN A 179 8.13 5.17 1.52
N SER A 180 7.53 4.69 2.58
CA SER A 180 6.45 3.73 2.52
C SER A 180 5.19 4.24 3.22
N ILE A 181 4.04 3.74 2.77
CA ILE A 181 2.75 3.92 3.42
C ILE A 181 2.31 2.54 3.93
N SER A 182 1.90 2.47 5.19
CA SER A 182 1.34 1.24 5.78
C SER A 182 -0.15 1.43 6.05
N PRO A 183 -1.02 1.04 5.09
CA PRO A 183 -2.45 1.07 5.30
C PRO A 183 -2.91 0.08 6.37
N GLY A 184 -3.99 0.46 7.08
CA GLY A 184 -4.79 -0.44 7.88
C GLY A 184 -5.86 -1.16 7.05
N MET A 185 -7.05 -1.27 7.60
CA MET A 185 -8.20 -1.86 6.91
C MET A 185 -8.85 -0.80 5.99
N ILE A 186 -8.55 -0.89 4.71
CA ILE A 186 -9.08 0.01 3.68
C ILE A 186 -10.10 -0.75 2.83
N ALA A 187 -11.29 -0.20 2.65
CA ALA A 187 -12.34 -0.81 1.83
C ALA A 187 -11.91 -0.88 0.36
N THR A 188 -11.54 -2.06 -0.07
CA THR A 188 -11.11 -2.38 -1.44
C THR A 188 -11.50 -3.82 -1.79
N GLY A 189 -11.56 -4.15 -3.08
CA GLY A 189 -11.75 -5.52 -3.55
C GLY A 189 -10.70 -6.54 -3.08
N ALA A 190 -9.59 -6.09 -2.47
CA ALA A 190 -8.54 -7.00 -2.00
C ALA A 190 -9.05 -8.01 -0.96
N PHE A 191 -9.95 -7.60 -0.06
CA PHE A 191 -10.55 -8.49 0.94
C PHE A 191 -11.48 -9.53 0.32
N ALA A 192 -12.30 -9.12 -0.65
CA ALA A 192 -13.20 -10.03 -1.36
C ALA A 192 -12.41 -11.04 -2.20
N LYS A 193 -11.32 -10.62 -2.85
CA LYS A 193 -10.38 -11.53 -3.55
C LYS A 193 -9.72 -12.53 -2.59
N TYR A 194 -9.39 -12.10 -1.38
CA TYR A 194 -8.86 -13.00 -0.36
C TYR A 194 -9.88 -14.11 0.00
N MET A 195 -11.18 -13.81 -0.04
CA MET A 195 -12.26 -14.77 0.17
C MET A 195 -12.60 -15.61 -1.08
N GLY A 196 -11.84 -15.47 -2.17
CA GLY A 196 -11.99 -16.26 -3.40
C GLY A 196 -12.94 -15.66 -4.45
N MET A 197 -13.43 -14.42 -4.26
CA MET A 197 -14.21 -13.72 -5.27
C MET A 197 -13.39 -13.42 -6.52
N GLN A 198 -14.04 -13.47 -7.69
CA GLN A 198 -13.36 -13.14 -8.93
C GLN A 198 -12.85 -11.69 -8.93
N PRO A 199 -11.67 -11.43 -9.53
CA PRO A 199 -11.01 -10.12 -9.41
C PRO A 199 -11.86 -8.94 -9.88
N ASP A 200 -12.61 -9.09 -10.97
CA ASP A 200 -13.43 -8.00 -11.52
C ASP A 200 -14.65 -7.73 -10.63
N GLU A 201 -15.36 -8.78 -10.22
CA GLU A 201 -16.46 -8.68 -9.28
C GLU A 201 -16.05 -8.04 -7.96
N ALA A 202 -14.91 -8.49 -7.39
CA ALA A 202 -14.39 -7.95 -6.16
C ALA A 202 -14.02 -6.45 -6.26
N ASP A 203 -13.49 -6.02 -7.41
CA ASP A 203 -13.10 -4.63 -7.63
C ASP A 203 -14.31 -3.71 -7.90
N ASP A 204 -15.40 -4.27 -8.44
CA ASP A 204 -16.61 -3.53 -8.73
C ASP A 204 -17.55 -3.39 -7.51
N HIS A 205 -17.32 -4.22 -6.45
CA HIS A 205 -18.13 -4.27 -5.23
C HIS A 205 -17.32 -4.03 -3.94
N PRO A 206 -16.66 -2.85 -3.77
CA PRO A 206 -15.91 -2.54 -2.55
C PRO A 206 -16.76 -2.47 -1.29
N GLU A 207 -18.09 -2.32 -1.42
CA GLU A 207 -19.06 -2.31 -0.31
C GLU A 207 -19.07 -3.61 0.50
N TYR A 208 -18.72 -4.75 -0.12
CA TYR A 208 -18.60 -6.01 0.63
C TYR A 208 -17.46 -5.95 1.66
N ALA A 209 -16.33 -5.36 1.26
CA ALA A 209 -15.23 -5.12 2.18
C ALA A 209 -15.59 -4.09 3.25
N GLU A 210 -16.28 -3.02 2.88
CA GLU A 210 -16.72 -1.97 3.82
C GLU A 210 -17.63 -2.54 4.91
N ALA A 211 -18.61 -3.37 4.55
CA ALA A 211 -19.51 -4.02 5.50
C ALA A 211 -18.75 -4.96 6.46
N ALA A 212 -17.83 -5.78 5.93
CA ALA A 212 -17.02 -6.69 6.74
C ALA A 212 -16.10 -5.93 7.71
N ILE A 213 -15.42 -4.89 7.25
CA ILE A 213 -14.53 -4.06 8.08
C ILE A 213 -15.34 -3.34 9.15
N SER A 214 -16.49 -2.75 8.81
CA SER A 214 -17.38 -2.06 9.77
C SER A 214 -17.75 -2.93 10.96
N SER A 215 -17.92 -4.23 10.76
CA SER A 215 -18.29 -5.17 11.82
C SER A 215 -17.19 -5.38 12.88
N VAL A 216 -15.94 -5.13 12.55
CA VAL A 216 -14.78 -5.35 13.45
C VAL A 216 -14.13 -4.05 13.93
N VAL A 217 -14.39 -2.92 13.26
CA VAL A 217 -13.85 -1.59 13.61
C VAL A 217 -13.96 -1.27 15.10
N PRO A 218 -15.12 -1.46 15.78
CA PRO A 218 -15.25 -1.07 17.21
C PRO A 218 -14.27 -1.81 18.14
N ARG A 219 -13.79 -2.95 17.74
CA ARG A 219 -12.89 -3.79 18.53
C ARG A 219 -11.41 -3.62 18.18
N TRP A 220 -11.11 -3.17 16.97
CA TRP A 220 -9.76 -3.22 16.41
C TRP A 220 -9.09 -1.87 16.30
N GLN A 221 -9.84 -0.80 16.09
CA GLN A 221 -9.25 0.53 15.89
C GLN A 221 -9.92 1.62 16.69
N PRO A 222 -9.15 2.65 17.12
CA PRO A 222 -9.69 3.80 17.85
C PRO A 222 -10.63 4.68 17.03
N LEU A 223 -10.30 4.93 15.74
CA LEU A 223 -11.17 5.68 14.85
C LEU A 223 -12.32 4.79 14.37
N GLN A 224 -13.55 5.15 14.72
CA GLN A 224 -14.74 4.32 14.56
C GLN A 224 -15.38 4.43 13.16
N TYR A 225 -14.57 4.48 12.12
CA TYR A 225 -15.00 4.47 10.72
C TYR A 225 -14.02 3.67 9.84
N VAL A 226 -14.53 3.19 8.72
CA VAL A 226 -13.74 2.39 7.77
C VAL A 226 -12.77 3.28 6.99
N GLY A 227 -11.53 2.84 6.86
CA GLY A 227 -10.55 3.50 5.99
C GLY A 227 -10.94 3.42 4.52
N ARG A 228 -10.76 4.49 3.78
CA ARG A 228 -11.09 4.62 2.37
C ARG A 228 -9.85 4.75 1.51
N VAL A 229 -9.98 4.42 0.24
CA VAL A 229 -8.90 4.57 -0.74
C VAL A 229 -8.39 6.01 -0.82
N ASP A 230 -9.24 7.00 -0.52
CA ASP A 230 -8.88 8.41 -0.45
C ASP A 230 -7.85 8.70 0.66
N ASP A 231 -7.94 8.05 1.81
CA ASP A 231 -7.00 8.27 2.92
C ASP A 231 -5.57 7.93 2.51
N ILE A 232 -5.44 6.89 1.69
CA ILE A 232 -4.14 6.46 1.15
C ILE A 232 -3.71 7.33 -0.04
N ALA A 233 -4.64 7.68 -0.92
CA ALA A 233 -4.35 8.51 -2.09
C ALA A 233 -3.86 9.91 -1.68
N GLN A 234 -4.45 10.54 -0.65
CA GLN A 234 -4.00 11.82 -0.12
C GLN A 234 -2.62 11.72 0.56
N THR A 235 -2.37 10.63 1.26
CA THR A 235 -1.04 10.37 1.84
C THR A 235 0.02 10.20 0.73
N ALA A 236 -0.33 9.49 -0.34
CA ALA A 236 0.54 9.34 -1.51
C ALA A 236 0.78 10.69 -2.21
N LEU A 237 -0.25 11.54 -2.34
CA LEU A 237 -0.13 12.91 -2.86
C LEU A 237 0.87 13.73 -2.05
N PHE A 238 0.76 13.72 -0.72
CA PHE A 238 1.73 14.39 0.15
C PHE A 238 3.16 13.89 -0.11
N LEU A 239 3.38 12.56 -0.16
CA LEU A 239 4.71 12.00 -0.38
C LEU A 239 5.25 12.22 -1.80
N ALA A 240 4.40 12.35 -2.81
CA ALA A 240 4.79 12.66 -4.18
C ALA A 240 5.15 14.13 -4.38
N SER A 241 4.63 15.01 -3.54
CA SER A 241 4.75 16.46 -3.66
C SER A 241 5.96 17.05 -2.93
N ASP A 242 6.24 18.31 -3.19
CA ASP A 242 7.30 19.08 -2.51
C ASP A 242 6.94 19.40 -1.04
N ALA A 243 5.68 19.21 -0.62
CA ALA A 243 5.28 19.33 0.79
C ALA A 243 6.03 18.33 1.70
N SER A 244 6.48 17.21 1.13
CA SER A 244 7.28 16.20 1.83
C SER A 244 8.78 16.25 1.49
N ARG A 245 9.28 17.40 1.04
CA ARG A 245 10.69 17.57 0.60
C ARG A 245 11.74 17.16 1.63
N PHE A 246 11.40 17.12 2.91
CA PHE A 246 12.29 16.73 4.00
C PHE A 246 11.88 15.41 4.67
N VAL A 247 11.09 14.58 3.97
CA VAL A 247 10.63 13.27 4.45
C VAL A 247 11.23 12.19 3.56
N THR A 248 12.13 11.38 4.11
CA THR A 248 12.71 10.19 3.44
C THR A 248 13.02 9.10 4.47
N GLY A 249 13.00 7.83 4.07
CA GLY A 249 13.23 6.68 4.95
C GLY A 249 12.09 6.39 5.92
N HIS A 250 10.95 7.09 5.80
CA HIS A 250 9.84 6.99 6.73
C HIS A 250 8.79 6.00 6.26
N ASN A 251 8.12 5.37 7.23
CA ASN A 251 6.94 4.54 7.01
C ASN A 251 5.73 5.23 7.63
N LEU A 252 4.89 5.86 6.79
CA LEU A 252 3.67 6.53 7.25
C LEU A 252 2.58 5.48 7.47
N VAL A 253 2.16 5.35 8.72
CA VAL A 253 1.06 4.45 9.10
C VAL A 253 -0.27 5.20 8.95
N VAL A 254 -1.20 4.61 8.17
CA VAL A 254 -2.54 5.16 7.90
C VAL A 254 -3.57 4.07 8.16
N ASP A 255 -3.93 3.88 9.43
CA ASP A 255 -4.62 2.67 9.89
C ASP A 255 -5.72 2.89 10.93
N GLY A 256 -6.12 4.12 11.16
CA GLY A 256 -7.12 4.43 12.18
C GLY A 256 -6.69 4.10 13.62
N GLY A 257 -5.37 3.86 13.83
CA GLY A 257 -4.77 3.55 15.12
C GLY A 257 -4.69 2.05 15.46
N ILE A 258 -4.97 1.14 14.51
CA ILE A 258 -4.92 -0.32 14.74
C ILE A 258 -3.55 -0.77 15.26
N SER A 259 -2.46 -0.27 14.70
CA SER A 259 -1.11 -0.68 15.08
C SER A 259 -0.60 0.01 16.36
N ALA A 260 -1.24 1.09 16.81
CA ALA A 260 -0.85 1.83 18.00
C ALA A 260 -1.24 1.12 19.31
N GLY A 261 -2.25 0.24 19.28
CA GLY A 261 -2.69 -0.50 20.47
C GLY A 261 -4.12 -1.03 20.36
N TRP A 262 -4.74 -1.29 21.50
CA TRP A 262 -6.13 -1.71 21.60
C TRP A 262 -7.03 -0.52 21.97
N PRO A 263 -8.22 -0.37 21.36
CA PRO A 263 -9.19 0.60 21.80
C PRO A 263 -9.51 0.40 23.29
N ILE A 264 -9.54 1.49 24.06
CA ILE A 264 -9.79 1.41 25.50
C ILE A 264 -11.11 0.71 25.81
N ALA A 265 -12.15 0.98 25.01
CA ALA A 265 -13.46 0.34 25.17
C ALA A 265 -13.39 -1.20 24.96
N ALA A 266 -12.59 -1.67 24.01
CA ALA A 266 -12.40 -3.09 23.76
C ALA A 266 -11.57 -3.78 24.86
N ALA A 267 -10.61 -3.08 25.45
CA ALA A 267 -9.75 -3.58 26.52
C ALA A 267 -10.38 -3.51 27.93
N ARG A 268 -11.44 -2.71 28.09
CA ARG A 268 -12.08 -2.45 29.39
C ARG A 268 -12.58 -3.72 30.11
N PRO A 269 -13.31 -4.66 29.46
CA PRO A 269 -13.81 -5.87 30.13
C PRO A 269 -12.69 -6.72 30.73
N ASP A 270 -11.58 -6.88 30.02
CA ASP A 270 -10.44 -7.67 30.50
C ASP A 270 -9.75 -7.00 31.68
N ARG A 271 -9.62 -5.67 31.66
CA ARG A 271 -9.08 -4.89 32.78
C ARG A 271 -9.98 -4.98 34.02
N GLU A 272 -11.28 -4.89 33.84
CA GLU A 272 -12.23 -5.04 34.94
C GLU A 272 -12.20 -6.43 35.53
N LEU A 273 -12.12 -7.48 34.68
CA LEU A 273 -11.97 -8.85 35.13
C LEU A 273 -10.66 -9.02 35.91
N PHE A 274 -9.55 -8.52 35.41
CA PHE A 274 -8.25 -8.56 36.08
C PHE A 274 -8.31 -7.95 37.48
N PHE A 275 -8.86 -6.74 37.62
CA PHE A 275 -8.95 -6.08 38.93
C PHE A 275 -9.91 -6.79 39.88
N ARG A 276 -11.05 -7.28 39.40
CA ARG A 276 -11.98 -8.10 40.21
C ARG A 276 -11.30 -9.38 40.71
N THR A 277 -10.54 -10.05 39.87
CA THR A 277 -9.80 -11.25 40.27
C THR A 277 -8.76 -10.97 41.35
N ILE A 278 -8.01 -9.86 41.23
CA ILE A 278 -7.08 -9.44 42.30
C ILE A 278 -7.83 -9.17 43.61
N GLN A 279 -8.96 -8.47 43.57
CA GLN A 279 -9.73 -8.19 44.78
C GLN A 279 -10.24 -9.46 45.47
N ALA A 280 -10.75 -10.42 44.69
CA ALA A 280 -11.23 -11.70 45.19
C ALA A 280 -10.09 -12.58 45.74
N SER A 281 -8.86 -12.42 45.28
CA SER A 281 -7.68 -13.19 45.72
C SER A 281 -7.05 -12.62 47.00
N ARG A 282 -7.53 -11.49 47.54
CA ARG A 282 -6.99 -10.94 48.79
C ARG A 282 -7.42 -11.79 49.98
N PRO A 283 -6.48 -12.19 50.91
CA PRO A 283 -6.82 -12.86 52.14
C PRO A 283 -7.81 -12.05 52.98
N GLY A 284 -8.95 -12.61 53.33
CA GLY A 284 -9.98 -11.97 54.15
C GLY A 284 -11.19 -11.41 53.41
N HIS A 285 -11.30 -11.64 52.08
CA HIS A 285 -12.48 -11.30 51.25
C HIS A 285 -13.20 -12.57 50.75
N ALA A 286 -13.22 -13.63 51.52
CA ALA A 286 -14.20 -14.72 51.32
C ALA A 286 -15.57 -14.20 51.75
N ALA A 287 -16.52 -14.09 50.77
CA ALA A 287 -17.92 -13.68 51.00
C ALA A 287 -18.68 -14.73 51.79
#